data_a31fb3520acfbfe5cadbf965a6a500d8
#
_entry.id   a31fb3520acfbfe5cadbf965a6a500d8
#
_cell.length_a   1.000
_cell.length_b   1.000
_cell.length_c   1.000
_cell.angle_alpha   90.00
_cell.angle_beta   90.00
_cell.angle_gamma   90.00
#
_symmetry.space_group_name_H-M   'P 1'
#
loop_
_entity.id
_entity.type
_entity.pdbx_description
1 polymer ?
#
loop_
_entity_poly.entity_id
_entity_poly.type
_entity_poly.pdbx_seq_one_letter_code
_entity_poly.pdbx_strand_id
1 'polypeptide(L)' 'MNTMTYKGYQGKFEYDQDTDIFHGEVLHINDVVTFQGRSIDELKKALADSVEDYLLLCKEVGKEPEKPFSGRFTDHLFYI' A
#
# COMPACT_ATOMS: atom_id res chain seq x y z
N MET A 1 7.22 -9.93 -10.00
CA MET A 1 6.63 -8.70 -9.51
C MET A 1 7.24 -8.32 -8.18
N ASN A 2 7.63 -7.07 -8.04
CA ASN A 2 8.28 -6.63 -6.81
C ASN A 2 7.26 -6.04 -5.85
N THR A 3 7.32 -6.45 -4.60
CA THR A 3 6.41 -5.95 -3.58
C THR A 3 7.15 -5.62 -2.30
N MET A 4 6.56 -4.75 -1.50
CA MET A 4 7.03 -4.48 -0.16
C MET A 4 5.81 -4.28 0.73
N THR A 5 5.99 -4.36 2.03
CA THR A 5 4.87 -4.38 2.97
C THR A 5 5.08 -3.37 4.08
N TYR A 6 4.00 -2.72 4.51
CA TYR A 6 4.04 -1.83 5.66
C TYR A 6 2.70 -1.93 6.37
N LYS A 7 2.71 -2.26 7.64
CA LYS A 7 1.50 -2.42 8.47
C LYS A 7 0.44 -3.31 7.82
N GLY A 8 0.90 -4.37 7.18
CA GLY A 8 -0.01 -5.31 6.52
C GLY A 8 -0.45 -4.90 5.13
N TYR A 9 -0.14 -3.68 4.71
CA TYR A 9 -0.46 -3.24 3.36
C TYR A 9 0.69 -3.61 2.44
N GLN A 10 0.35 -4.12 1.27
CA GLN A 10 1.33 -4.59 0.32
C GLN A 10 1.40 -3.63 -0.86
N GLY A 11 2.59 -3.18 -1.19
CA GLY A 11 2.78 -2.29 -2.33
C GLY A 11 3.53 -2.98 -3.45
N LYS A 12 2.99 -2.91 -4.64
CA LYS A 12 3.66 -3.42 -5.84
C LYS A 12 4.41 -2.26 -6.47
N PHE A 13 5.62 -2.48 -6.91
CA PHE A 13 6.38 -1.39 -7.51
C PHE A 13 7.17 -1.85 -8.73
N GLU A 14 7.51 -0.89 -9.58
CA GLU A 14 8.28 -1.10 -10.78
C GLU A 14 9.23 0.05 -10.97
N TYR A 15 10.33 -0.20 -11.63
CA TYR A 15 11.30 0.83 -11.96
C TYR A 15 10.95 1.44 -13.31
N ASP A 16 10.88 2.76 -13.36
CA ASP A 16 10.64 3.47 -14.61
C ASP A 16 11.97 3.97 -15.15
N GLN A 17 12.43 3.36 -16.19
CA GLN A 17 13.72 3.65 -16.77
C GLN A 17 13.79 5.07 -17.34
N ASP A 18 12.70 5.58 -17.85
CA ASP A 18 12.69 6.90 -18.47
C ASP A 18 12.85 8.03 -17.45
N THR A 19 12.27 7.87 -16.28
CA THR A 19 12.36 8.90 -15.25
C THR A 19 13.36 8.56 -14.16
N ASP A 20 13.88 7.33 -14.18
CA ASP A 20 14.82 6.85 -13.17
C ASP A 20 14.19 6.90 -11.78
N ILE A 21 12.92 6.53 -11.70
CA ILE A 21 12.15 6.55 -10.46
C ILE A 21 11.41 5.23 -10.33
N PHE A 22 11.28 4.74 -9.09
CA PHE A 22 10.42 3.60 -8.81
C PHE A 22 9.02 4.11 -8.52
N HIS A 23 8.03 3.47 -9.09
CA HIS A 23 6.61 3.80 -8.85
C HIS A 23 5.91 2.60 -8.24
N GLY A 24 5.06 2.84 -7.29
CA GLY A 24 4.33 1.76 -6.66
C GLY A 24 2.89 2.10 -6.36
N GLU A 25 2.14 1.06 -6.04
CA GLU A 25 0.72 1.19 -5.73
C GLU A 25 0.35 0.17 -4.68
N VAL A 26 -0.47 0.55 -3.72
CA VAL A 26 -0.93 -0.37 -2.68
C VAL A 26 -1.98 -1.30 -3.28
N LEU A 27 -1.82 -2.59 -3.01
CA LEU A 27 -2.69 -3.62 -3.58
C LEU A 27 -3.84 -3.97 -2.65
N HIS A 28 -4.85 -4.59 -3.23
CA HIS A 28 -5.93 -5.24 -2.48
C HIS A 28 -6.81 -4.30 -1.66
N ILE A 29 -6.85 -3.04 -2.04
CA ILE A 29 -7.82 -2.11 -1.48
C ILE A 29 -8.47 -1.37 -2.65
N ASN A 30 -9.63 -0.81 -2.42
CA ASN A 30 -10.34 -0.09 -3.48
C ASN A 30 -9.86 1.34 -3.66
N ASP A 31 -9.29 1.91 -2.61
CA ASP A 31 -8.75 3.26 -2.71
C ASP A 31 -7.43 3.23 -3.46
N VAL A 32 -7.12 4.31 -4.16
CA VAL A 32 -5.88 4.41 -4.90
C VAL A 32 -4.84 5.07 -4.01
N VAL A 33 -3.82 4.32 -3.66
CA VAL A 33 -2.71 4.84 -2.85
C VAL A 33 -1.42 4.52 -3.59
N THR A 34 -0.69 5.56 -3.99
CA THR A 34 0.54 5.37 -4.75
C THR A 34 1.73 5.92 -3.98
N PHE A 35 2.92 5.47 -4.36
CA PHE A 35 4.14 5.93 -3.73
C PHE A 35 5.27 5.85 -4.75
N GLN A 36 6.32 6.62 -4.52
CA GLN A 36 7.45 6.61 -5.45
C GLN A 36 8.73 7.02 -4.74
N GLY A 37 9.85 6.71 -5.32
CA GLY A 37 11.14 7.05 -4.78
C GLY A 37 12.24 6.78 -5.78
N ARG A 38 13.42 7.35 -5.55
CA ARG A 38 14.56 7.17 -6.42
C ARG A 38 15.46 6.02 -6.02
N SER A 39 15.23 5.47 -4.85
CA SER A 39 15.98 4.31 -4.38
C SER A 39 15.01 3.42 -3.64
N ILE A 40 15.45 2.21 -3.34
CA ILE A 40 14.61 1.29 -2.57
C ILE A 40 14.35 1.83 -1.18
N ASP A 41 15.35 2.46 -0.55
CA ASP A 41 15.15 3.03 0.77
C ASP A 41 14.13 4.17 0.73
N GLU A 42 14.21 5.03 -0.27
CA GLU A 42 13.22 6.09 -0.43
C GLU A 42 11.84 5.52 -0.70
N LEU A 43 11.78 4.45 -1.48
CA LEU A 43 10.52 3.83 -1.82
C LEU A 43 9.85 3.22 -0.59
N LYS A 44 10.63 2.60 0.28
CA LYS A 44 10.09 2.05 1.52
C LYS A 44 9.53 3.14 2.41
N LYS A 45 10.24 4.25 2.49
CA LYS A 45 9.78 5.37 3.29
C LYS A 45 8.54 5.98 2.68
N ALA A 46 8.49 6.08 1.36
CA ALA A 46 7.33 6.62 0.67
C ALA A 46 6.11 5.73 0.88
N LEU A 47 6.28 4.42 0.88
CA LEU A 47 5.17 3.52 1.15
C LEU A 47 4.66 3.75 2.57
N ALA A 48 5.57 3.82 3.54
CA ALA A 48 5.16 4.05 4.93
C ALA A 48 4.41 5.36 5.06
N ASP A 49 4.92 6.42 4.46
CA ASP A 49 4.27 7.73 4.53
C ASP A 49 2.90 7.70 3.88
N SER A 50 2.79 7.04 2.73
CA SER A 50 1.51 6.95 2.02
C SER A 50 0.47 6.17 2.81
N VAL A 51 0.88 5.09 3.44
CA VAL A 51 -0.04 4.30 4.26
C VAL A 51 -0.47 5.10 5.48
N GLU A 52 0.46 5.79 6.13
CA GLU A 52 0.11 6.60 7.30
C GLU A 52 -0.83 7.73 6.91
N ASP A 53 -0.60 8.37 5.76
CA ASP A 53 -1.49 9.41 5.28
C ASP A 53 -2.88 8.87 4.98
N TYR A 54 -2.95 7.68 4.40
CA TYR A 54 -4.22 7.06 4.11
C TYR A 54 -4.98 6.77 5.40
N LEU A 55 -4.29 6.23 6.41
CA LEU A 55 -4.92 5.94 7.68
C LEU A 55 -5.40 7.21 8.38
N LEU A 56 -4.60 8.26 8.29
CA LEU A 56 -4.96 9.52 8.89
C LEU A 56 -6.18 10.14 8.20
N LEU A 57 -6.20 10.09 6.88
CA LEU A 57 -7.32 10.62 6.13
C LEU A 57 -8.61 9.87 6.47
N CYS A 58 -8.54 8.55 6.58
CA CYS A 58 -9.70 7.75 6.95
C CYS A 58 -10.23 8.17 8.31
N LYS A 59 -9.33 8.44 9.25
CA LYS A 59 -9.73 8.86 10.57
C LYS A 59 -10.40 10.22 10.52
N GLU A 60 -9.87 11.13 9.72
CA GLU A 60 -10.42 12.48 9.64
C GLU A 60 -11.80 12.53 9.02
N VAL A 61 -12.07 11.69 8.05
CA VAL A 61 -13.38 11.68 7.41
C VAL A 61 -14.33 10.66 8.03
N GLY A 62 -13.91 9.97 9.07
CA GLY A 62 -14.78 9.02 9.76
C GLY A 62 -14.98 7.72 9.01
N LYS A 63 -14.06 7.36 8.13
CA LYS A 63 -14.14 6.15 7.35
C LYS A 63 -13.17 5.11 7.90
N GLU A 64 -13.61 3.87 7.96
CA GLU A 64 -12.69 2.82 8.37
C GLU A 64 -11.70 2.54 7.26
N PRO A 65 -10.42 2.41 7.56
CA PRO A 65 -9.44 2.08 6.52
C PRO A 65 -9.69 0.69 5.99
N GLU A 66 -9.54 0.54 4.69
CA GLU A 66 -9.66 -0.77 4.08
C GLU A 66 -8.48 -1.62 4.47
N LYS A 67 -8.72 -2.90 4.63
CA LYS A 67 -7.65 -3.84 4.90
C LYS A 67 -7.43 -4.67 3.66
N PRO A 68 -6.20 -5.09 3.41
CA PRO A 68 -5.92 -5.90 2.23
C PRO A 68 -6.71 -7.19 2.25
N PHE A 69 -7.14 -7.62 1.09
CA PHE A 69 -7.87 -8.85 1.01
C PHE A 69 -7.00 -10.06 1.22
N SER A 70 -5.88 -10.06 0.72
CA SER A 70 -4.86 -11.08 0.82
C SER A 70 -5.28 -12.39 1.43
N GLY A 71 -6.26 -12.93 1.02
CA GLY A 71 -6.66 -14.24 1.42
C GLY A 71 -7.03 -14.45 2.85
N ARG A 72 -6.81 -13.42 3.63
CA ARG A 72 -7.05 -13.56 4.95
C ARG A 72 -8.45 -13.75 5.23
N PHE A 73 -9.28 -13.25 4.44
CA PHE A 73 -10.65 -13.39 4.70
C PHE A 73 -11.06 -14.84 4.70
N THR A 74 -10.29 -15.67 4.14
CA THR A 74 -10.64 -17.06 4.16
C THR A 74 -10.60 -17.60 5.55
N ASP A 75 -9.90 -16.95 6.42
CA ASP A 75 -9.83 -17.40 7.72
C ASP A 75 -11.10 -17.28 8.41
N HIS A 76 -11.84 -16.27 8.11
CA HIS A 76 -12.96 -16.10 8.85
C HIS A 76 -14.13 -16.38 8.08
N LEU A 77 -13.92 -16.77 6.94
CA LEU A 77 -14.94 -17.04 6.23
C LEU A 77 -15.62 -18.11 6.83
N PHE A 78 -15.06 -18.62 7.41
CA PHE A 78 -15.57 -19.50 7.94
C PHE A 78 -16.00 -19.28 9.12
N TYR A 79 -15.80 -18.51 9.56
CA TYR A 79 -16.21 -18.34 10.65
C TYR A 79 -17.29 -17.72 10.51
N ILE A 80 -17.53 -17.51 9.89
CA ILE A 80 -18.48 -17.04 9.75
C ILE A 80 -19.11 -17.77 9.81
#